data_d01c4fd659986759f3b61500eb4a1a13
#
_entry.id   d01c4fd659986759f3b61500eb4a1a13
#
_cell.length_a   1.000
_cell.length_b   1.000
_cell.length_c   1.000
_cell.angle_alpha   90.00
_cell.angle_beta   90.00
_cell.angle_gamma   90.00
#
_symmetry.space_group_name_H-M   'P 1'
#
loop_
_entity.id
_entity.type
_entity.pdbx_description
1 polymer ?
#
loop_
_entity_poly.entity_id
_entity_poly.type
_entity_poly.pdbx_seq_one_letter_code
_entity_poly.pdbx_strand_id
1 'polypeptide(L)'
;VPALVEPTPTPVAPTPEIAAPAPAVVVAPRPALTLADIVKTLELEEESAAAALPNEAQLRAARIAAQKKAAADAKLKAEKLAEEKRIAEEEAKARRNPARVWVQIATGNNEAGLPGTWRRLKTQASKSLSKQNAWTVPFRQTNRLLVGPLKSVGDARDLVSSLAKEGVQATTFSSDVGQEIFRIGGK
;
A
#
# COMPACT_ATOMS: atom_id res chain seq x y z
N VAL A 1 39.50 -6.93 37.06
CA VAL A 1 40.60 -6.02 37.24
C VAL A 1 40.98 -5.38 35.92
N PRO A 2 41.35 -4.10 35.88
CA PRO A 2 41.11 -3.24 34.71
C PRO A 2 42.40 -2.95 33.92
N ALA A 3 42.24 -2.43 32.72
CA ALA A 3 43.28 -1.64 32.03
C ALA A 3 42.53 -0.55 31.26
N LEU A 4 42.54 0.59 31.63
CA LEU A 4 43.33 1.82 31.59
C LEU A 4 44.12 1.97 30.27
N VAL A 5 43.65 2.83 29.40
CA VAL A 5 44.43 3.47 28.33
C VAL A 5 43.98 4.93 28.19
N GLU A 6 44.82 5.83 28.57
CA GLU A 6 44.91 7.25 28.26
C GLU A 6 45.92 7.49 27.12
N PRO A 7 46.18 8.76 26.74
CA PRO A 7 45.36 9.69 25.98
C PRO A 7 46.08 10.14 24.66
N THR A 8 45.35 10.86 23.83
CA THR A 8 45.81 11.56 22.62
C THR A 8 46.81 12.68 22.90
N PRO A 9 47.69 13.02 21.97
CA PRO A 9 48.22 14.38 21.87
C PRO A 9 47.71 15.09 20.59
N THR A 10 47.28 16.29 20.79
CA THR A 10 46.95 17.34 19.85
C THR A 10 48.20 17.80 19.09
N PRO A 11 48.14 18.03 17.78
CA PRO A 11 49.21 18.78 17.10
C PRO A 11 48.87 20.27 17.04
N VAL A 12 49.88 21.01 17.40
CA VAL A 12 50.05 22.45 17.48
C VAL A 12 50.01 23.07 16.07
N ALA A 13 49.36 24.23 15.94
CA ALA A 13 49.37 25.08 14.76
C ALA A 13 50.73 25.75 14.55
N PRO A 14 51.21 25.90 13.31
CA PRO A 14 52.37 26.73 13.03
C PRO A 14 51.98 28.19 12.76
N THR A 15 52.74 29.05 13.38
CA THR A 15 52.79 30.52 13.28
C THR A 15 53.14 30.98 11.87
N PRO A 16 52.60 32.10 11.37
CA PRO A 16 52.93 32.64 10.06
C PRO A 16 54.28 33.34 9.99
N GLU A 17 55.09 32.91 9.07
CA GLU A 17 56.34 33.52 8.71
C GLU A 17 56.14 34.72 7.79
N ILE A 18 56.79 35.83 8.17
CA ILE A 18 56.78 37.08 7.44
C ILE A 18 57.79 36.99 6.27
N ALA A 19 57.30 37.02 5.04
CA ALA A 19 58.15 37.13 3.87
C ALA A 19 58.04 38.52 3.21
N ALA A 20 59.17 39.02 2.82
CA ALA A 20 59.54 40.35 2.37
C ALA A 20 58.91 40.80 1.03
N PRO A 21 58.99 42.07 0.66
CA PRO A 21 58.17 42.75 -0.30
C PRO A 21 58.59 42.41 -1.77
N ALA A 22 57.59 42.15 -2.58
CA ALA A 22 57.72 42.02 -4.03
C ALA A 22 57.70 43.41 -4.74
N PRO A 23 58.27 43.47 -5.93
CA PRO A 23 58.61 44.77 -6.54
C PRO A 23 57.37 45.48 -7.13
N ALA A 24 57.49 46.81 -7.15
CA ALA A 24 56.49 47.73 -7.68
C ALA A 24 56.09 47.46 -9.12
N VAL A 25 54.83 47.14 -9.33
CA VAL A 25 54.20 47.12 -10.64
C VAL A 25 53.92 48.57 -11.01
N VAL A 26 54.55 49.03 -12.08
CA VAL A 26 54.28 50.29 -12.74
C VAL A 26 52.84 50.28 -13.28
N VAL A 27 51.98 51.01 -12.60
CA VAL A 27 50.60 51.19 -13.04
C VAL A 27 50.62 52.21 -14.21
N ALA A 28 50.39 51.73 -15.42
CA ALA A 28 50.07 52.59 -16.54
C ALA A 28 48.80 53.42 -16.24
N PRO A 29 48.74 54.69 -16.60
CA PRO A 29 47.58 55.52 -16.36
C PRO A 29 46.40 54.95 -17.18
N ARG A 30 45.38 54.51 -16.44
CA ARG A 30 44.08 54.16 -17.05
C ARG A 30 43.46 55.42 -17.62
N PRO A 31 42.94 55.39 -18.85
CA PRO A 31 42.19 56.54 -19.42
C PRO A 31 41.01 56.80 -18.45
N ALA A 32 40.88 58.09 -18.11
CA ALA A 32 39.77 58.55 -17.28
C ALA A 32 38.47 58.29 -18.04
N LEU A 33 37.66 57.38 -17.47
CA LEU A 33 36.31 57.10 -17.96
C LEU A 33 35.52 58.39 -17.88
N THR A 34 35.00 58.86 -19.02
CA THR A 34 34.15 60.04 -19.05
C THR A 34 32.78 59.71 -18.49
N LEU A 35 32.09 60.71 -17.96
CA LEU A 35 30.75 60.54 -17.41
C LEU A 35 29.80 59.84 -18.39
N ALA A 36 30.02 60.05 -19.70
CA ALA A 36 29.26 59.40 -20.77
C ALA A 36 29.51 57.88 -20.85
N ASP A 37 30.77 57.48 -20.62
CA ASP A 37 31.09 56.02 -20.61
C ASP A 37 30.51 55.31 -19.39
N ILE A 38 30.46 56.03 -18.25
CA ILE A 38 29.83 55.46 -17.01
C ILE A 38 28.32 55.33 -17.18
N VAL A 39 27.66 56.33 -17.78
CA VAL A 39 26.21 56.27 -18.03
C VAL A 39 25.89 55.14 -19.01
N LYS A 40 26.71 54.98 -20.07
CA LYS A 40 26.48 53.92 -21.05
C LYS A 40 26.72 52.50 -20.49
N THR A 41 27.67 52.33 -19.57
CA THR A 41 27.87 51.07 -18.89
C THR A 41 26.75 50.78 -17.89
N LEU A 42 26.22 51.76 -17.19
CA LEU A 42 25.07 51.63 -16.31
C LEU A 42 23.78 51.29 -17.06
N GLU A 43 23.54 51.94 -18.22
CA GLU A 43 22.38 51.61 -19.06
C GLU A 43 22.48 50.19 -19.64
N LEU A 44 23.68 49.73 -20.03
CA LEU A 44 23.92 48.38 -20.51
C LEU A 44 23.79 47.31 -19.38
N GLU A 45 24.21 47.64 -18.16
CA GLU A 45 24.05 46.77 -17.01
C GLU A 45 22.59 46.71 -16.54
N GLU A 46 21.85 47.83 -16.62
CA GLU A 46 20.43 47.87 -16.28
C GLU A 46 19.57 47.08 -17.30
N GLU A 47 19.88 47.23 -18.60
CA GLU A 47 19.20 46.48 -19.66
C GLU A 47 19.54 44.98 -19.59
N SER A 48 20.80 44.62 -19.25
CA SER A 48 21.21 43.24 -19.02
C SER A 48 20.60 42.65 -17.74
N ALA A 49 20.47 43.43 -16.66
CA ALA A 49 19.85 43.00 -15.41
C ALA A 49 18.33 42.86 -15.55
N ALA A 50 17.68 43.75 -16.33
CA ALA A 50 16.25 43.66 -16.61
C ALA A 50 15.89 42.43 -17.46
N ALA A 51 16.80 42.00 -18.36
CA ALA A 51 16.63 40.79 -19.17
C ALA A 51 16.85 39.49 -18.37
N ALA A 52 17.54 39.55 -17.24
CA ALA A 52 17.87 38.38 -16.40
C ALA A 52 16.82 38.04 -15.32
N LEU A 53 15.89 38.96 -15.05
CA LEU A 53 14.82 38.70 -14.10
C LEU A 53 13.65 37.97 -14.78
N PRO A 54 13.26 36.80 -14.33
CA PRO A 54 12.13 36.10 -14.93
C PRO A 54 10.87 36.97 -14.78
N ASN A 55 10.20 37.26 -15.87
CA ASN A 55 8.96 38.01 -15.91
C ASN A 55 7.93 37.37 -14.96
N GLU A 56 7.16 38.18 -14.25
CA GLU A 56 6.12 37.72 -13.33
C GLU A 56 5.19 36.67 -13.93
N ALA A 57 4.93 36.77 -15.22
CA ALA A 57 4.15 35.80 -15.98
C ALA A 57 4.86 34.42 -16.05
N GLN A 58 6.17 34.40 -16.24
CA GLN A 58 6.98 33.19 -16.28
C GLN A 58 7.04 32.55 -14.90
N LEU A 59 7.18 33.33 -13.82
CA LEU A 59 7.14 32.82 -12.43
C LEU A 59 5.77 32.23 -12.08
N ARG A 60 4.69 32.87 -12.53
CA ARG A 60 3.32 32.32 -12.33
C ARG A 60 3.12 31.04 -13.13
N ALA A 61 3.57 30.99 -14.37
CA ALA A 61 3.51 29.79 -15.20
C ALA A 61 4.32 28.62 -14.58
N ALA A 62 5.53 28.90 -14.10
CA ALA A 62 6.38 27.91 -13.41
C ALA A 62 5.74 27.40 -12.13
N ARG A 63 5.11 28.26 -11.31
CA ARG A 63 4.37 27.85 -10.11
C ARG A 63 3.18 26.96 -10.45
N ILE A 64 2.40 27.32 -11.47
CA ILE A 64 1.26 26.51 -11.92
C ILE A 64 1.74 25.14 -12.44
N ALA A 65 2.81 25.11 -13.22
CA ALA A 65 3.41 23.88 -13.73
C ALA A 65 3.92 22.99 -12.58
N ALA A 66 4.60 23.59 -11.60
CA ALA A 66 5.08 22.88 -10.41
C ALA A 66 3.92 22.32 -9.56
N GLN A 67 2.85 23.09 -9.36
CA GLN A 67 1.66 22.65 -8.67
C GLN A 67 0.95 21.50 -9.39
N LYS A 68 0.80 21.60 -10.72
CA LYS A 68 0.22 20.50 -11.53
C LYS A 68 1.05 19.25 -11.45
N LYS A 69 2.38 19.36 -11.52
CA LYS A 69 3.29 18.23 -11.38
C LYS A 69 3.19 17.62 -9.97
N ALA A 70 3.23 18.43 -8.92
CA ALA A 70 3.09 17.97 -7.55
C ALA A 70 1.74 17.27 -7.29
N ALA A 71 0.65 17.81 -7.84
CA ALA A 71 -0.68 17.20 -7.76
C ALA A 71 -0.75 15.86 -8.52
N ALA A 72 -0.13 15.77 -9.70
CA ALA A 72 -0.06 14.53 -10.46
C ALA A 72 0.78 13.47 -9.73
N ASP A 73 1.93 13.85 -9.19
CA ASP A 73 2.80 12.95 -8.40
C ASP A 73 2.12 12.48 -7.12
N ALA A 74 1.39 13.39 -6.44
CA ALA A 74 0.62 13.04 -5.25
C ALA A 74 -0.52 12.06 -5.58
N LYS A 75 -1.23 12.28 -6.69
CA LYS A 75 -2.28 11.38 -7.16
C LYS A 75 -1.72 9.99 -7.48
N LEU A 76 -0.61 9.93 -8.21
CA LEU A 76 0.05 8.67 -8.56
C LEU A 76 0.54 7.90 -7.32
N LYS A 77 1.09 8.62 -6.33
CA LYS A 77 1.49 8.02 -5.04
C LYS A 77 0.30 7.51 -4.25
N ALA A 78 -0.79 8.27 -4.23
CA ALA A 78 -2.02 7.85 -3.55
C ALA A 78 -2.64 6.61 -4.21
N GLU A 79 -2.65 6.55 -5.54
CA GLU A 79 -3.15 5.40 -6.30
C GLU A 79 -2.31 4.15 -6.06
N LYS A 80 -0.98 4.27 -6.10
CA LYS A 80 -0.07 3.15 -5.77
C LYS A 80 -0.27 2.65 -4.35
N LEU A 81 -0.39 3.56 -3.38
CA LEU A 81 -0.63 3.18 -1.97
C LEU A 81 -2.00 2.53 -1.78
N ALA A 82 -3.03 2.99 -2.50
CA ALA A 82 -4.35 2.38 -2.46
C ALA A 82 -4.35 0.98 -3.07
N GLU A 83 -3.64 0.80 -4.19
CA GLU A 83 -3.48 -0.50 -4.83
C GLU A 83 -2.69 -1.48 -3.95
N GLU A 84 -1.59 -1.03 -3.36
CA GLU A 84 -0.79 -1.84 -2.43
C GLU A 84 -1.60 -2.29 -1.21
N LYS A 85 -2.40 -1.38 -0.64
CA LYS A 85 -3.33 -1.72 0.45
C LYS A 85 -4.38 -2.73 0.01
N ARG A 86 -4.91 -2.60 -1.20
CA ARG A 86 -5.90 -3.53 -1.75
C ARG A 86 -5.32 -4.93 -1.91
N ILE A 87 -4.12 -5.02 -2.48
CA ILE A 87 -3.40 -6.29 -2.65
C ILE A 87 -3.10 -6.92 -1.27
N ALA A 88 -2.59 -6.14 -0.31
CA ALA A 88 -2.29 -6.62 1.03
C ALA A 88 -3.56 -7.12 1.76
N GLU A 89 -4.69 -6.44 1.59
CA GLU A 89 -5.97 -6.86 2.17
C GLU A 89 -6.49 -8.15 1.53
N GLU A 90 -6.38 -8.27 0.21
CA GLU A 90 -6.77 -9.48 -0.53
C GLU A 90 -5.90 -10.68 -0.12
N GLU A 91 -4.59 -10.50 -0.02
CA GLU A 91 -3.69 -11.53 0.50
C GLU A 91 -4.01 -11.92 1.95
N ALA A 92 -4.31 -10.93 2.79
CA ALA A 92 -4.69 -11.20 4.18
C ALA A 92 -6.01 -11.99 4.26
N LYS A 93 -7.00 -11.68 3.42
CA LYS A 93 -8.24 -12.45 3.28
C LYS A 93 -7.96 -13.85 2.76
N ALA A 94 -7.09 -13.99 1.77
CA ALA A 94 -6.70 -15.28 1.22
C ALA A 94 -6.04 -16.19 2.28
N ARG A 95 -5.16 -15.63 3.11
CA ARG A 95 -4.51 -16.39 4.20
C ARG A 95 -5.49 -16.80 5.28
N ARG A 96 -6.47 -15.96 5.63
CA ARG A 96 -7.51 -16.27 6.63
C ARG A 96 -8.50 -17.32 6.12
N ASN A 97 -8.88 -17.21 4.85
CA ASN A 97 -9.89 -18.02 4.21
C ASN A 97 -9.30 -18.76 3.00
N PRO A 98 -8.48 -19.80 3.21
CA PRO A 98 -7.99 -20.62 2.10
C PRO A 98 -9.15 -21.37 1.42
N ALA A 99 -8.97 -21.73 0.17
CA ALA A 99 -9.92 -22.57 -0.54
C ALA A 99 -10.11 -23.90 0.21
N ARG A 100 -11.37 -24.29 0.41
CA ARG A 100 -11.76 -25.51 1.15
C ARG A 100 -12.90 -26.19 0.47
N VAL A 101 -13.05 -27.48 0.77
CA VAL A 101 -14.13 -28.30 0.24
C VAL A 101 -15.26 -28.41 1.27
N TRP A 102 -16.47 -28.26 0.82
CA TRP A 102 -17.70 -28.25 1.60
C TRP A 102 -18.78 -29.10 0.92
N VAL A 103 -19.81 -29.40 1.65
CA VAL A 103 -21.05 -29.95 1.08
C VAL A 103 -22.18 -28.98 1.34
N GLN A 104 -22.82 -28.53 0.27
CA GLN A 104 -24.04 -27.71 0.33
C GLN A 104 -25.24 -28.64 0.54
N ILE A 105 -26.02 -28.39 1.60
CA ILE A 105 -27.17 -29.23 1.97
C ILE A 105 -28.51 -28.49 1.85
N ALA A 106 -28.49 -27.15 1.78
CA ALA A 106 -29.69 -26.36 1.58
C ALA A 106 -29.33 -24.98 1.07
N THR A 107 -30.36 -24.26 0.62
CA THR A 107 -30.31 -22.82 0.28
C THR A 107 -31.51 -22.14 0.94
N GLY A 108 -31.31 -20.98 1.51
CA GLY A 108 -32.37 -20.21 2.16
C GLY A 108 -32.29 -18.75 1.80
N ASN A 109 -33.43 -18.08 1.61
CA ASN A 109 -33.47 -16.64 1.32
C ASN A 109 -33.17 -15.79 2.57
N ASN A 110 -33.32 -16.37 3.77
CA ASN A 110 -33.09 -15.68 5.03
C ASN A 110 -32.06 -16.44 5.86
N GLU A 111 -30.98 -15.76 6.23
CA GLU A 111 -29.93 -16.29 7.09
C GLU A 111 -30.48 -16.72 8.47
N ALA A 112 -31.41 -15.95 9.05
CA ALA A 112 -32.02 -16.27 10.34
C ALA A 112 -32.81 -17.60 10.36
N GLY A 113 -33.28 -18.06 9.20
CA GLY A 113 -33.97 -19.35 9.05
C GLY A 113 -33.03 -20.56 8.95
N LEU A 114 -31.76 -20.35 8.61
CA LEU A 114 -30.81 -21.44 8.40
C LEU A 114 -30.53 -22.29 9.66
N PRO A 115 -30.45 -21.73 10.88
CA PRO A 115 -30.28 -22.55 12.09
C PRO A 115 -31.44 -23.51 12.33
N GLY A 116 -32.68 -23.12 11.98
CA GLY A 116 -33.85 -24.00 12.04
C GLY A 116 -33.77 -25.13 11.01
N THR A 117 -33.41 -24.77 9.79
CA THR A 117 -33.18 -25.76 8.70
C THR A 117 -32.07 -26.73 9.06
N TRP A 118 -30.97 -26.25 9.63
CA TRP A 118 -29.88 -27.09 10.11
C TRP A 118 -30.34 -28.10 11.16
N ARG A 119 -31.06 -27.65 12.19
CA ARG A 119 -31.55 -28.57 13.22
C ARG A 119 -32.43 -29.70 12.65
N ARG A 120 -33.34 -29.36 11.73
CA ARG A 120 -34.20 -30.31 11.07
C ARG A 120 -33.38 -31.32 10.24
N LEU A 121 -32.45 -30.87 9.43
CA LEU A 121 -31.57 -31.71 8.62
C LEU A 121 -30.66 -32.60 9.50
N LYS A 122 -30.15 -32.05 10.60
CA LYS A 122 -29.34 -32.79 11.54
C LYS A 122 -30.14 -33.90 12.24
N THR A 123 -31.42 -33.71 12.50
CA THR A 123 -32.31 -34.74 13.01
C THR A 123 -32.59 -35.81 11.93
N GLN A 124 -32.87 -35.40 10.72
CA GLN A 124 -33.14 -36.31 9.59
C GLN A 124 -31.95 -37.17 9.22
N ALA A 125 -30.75 -36.55 9.12
CA ALA A 125 -29.49 -37.23 8.74
C ALA A 125 -28.51 -37.29 9.91
N SER A 126 -28.99 -37.80 11.06
CA SER A 126 -28.22 -37.76 12.29
C SER A 126 -26.93 -38.60 12.24
N LYS A 127 -26.91 -39.68 11.45
CA LYS A 127 -25.70 -40.51 11.26
C LYS A 127 -24.58 -39.74 10.56
N SER A 128 -24.92 -39.04 9.50
CA SER A 128 -23.95 -38.32 8.67
C SER A 128 -23.61 -36.91 9.21
N LEU A 129 -24.55 -36.22 9.87
CA LEU A 129 -24.41 -34.83 10.33
C LEU A 129 -24.09 -34.67 11.81
N SER A 130 -24.09 -35.74 12.63
CA SER A 130 -23.88 -35.66 14.08
C SER A 130 -22.57 -34.93 14.45
N LYS A 131 -21.49 -35.24 13.77
CA LYS A 131 -20.13 -34.71 14.01
C LYS A 131 -19.79 -33.48 13.16
N GLN A 132 -20.73 -33.03 12.34
CA GLN A 132 -20.49 -31.92 11.40
C GLN A 132 -20.96 -30.58 11.96
N ASN A 133 -20.33 -29.52 11.51
CA ASN A 133 -20.72 -28.15 11.81
C ASN A 133 -21.39 -27.54 10.59
N ALA A 134 -22.34 -26.65 10.86
CA ALA A 134 -23.02 -25.89 9.82
C ALA A 134 -22.38 -24.53 9.62
N TRP A 135 -22.30 -24.15 8.38
CA TRP A 135 -21.74 -22.89 7.93
C TRP A 135 -22.66 -22.25 6.91
N THR A 136 -22.55 -20.94 6.74
CA THR A 136 -23.31 -20.20 5.73
C THR A 136 -22.38 -19.38 4.87
N VAL A 137 -22.72 -19.26 3.60
CA VAL A 137 -22.10 -18.36 2.65
C VAL A 137 -23.17 -17.62 1.89
N PRO A 138 -23.09 -16.28 1.80
CA PRO A 138 -24.01 -15.50 0.99
C PRO A 138 -23.81 -15.82 -0.50
N PHE A 139 -24.92 -15.97 -1.22
CA PHE A 139 -24.91 -16.18 -2.64
C PHE A 139 -26.05 -15.40 -3.31
N ARG A 140 -25.70 -14.30 -3.96
CA ARG A 140 -26.70 -13.38 -4.54
C ARG A 140 -27.70 -12.89 -3.47
N GLN A 141 -28.98 -13.18 -3.64
CA GLN A 141 -30.05 -12.85 -2.69
C GLN A 141 -30.38 -14.00 -1.72
N THR A 142 -29.58 -15.06 -1.72
CA THR A 142 -29.80 -16.25 -0.89
C THR A 142 -28.56 -16.59 -0.08
N ASN A 143 -28.71 -17.42 0.92
CA ASN A 143 -27.61 -17.97 1.70
C ASN A 143 -27.56 -19.48 1.51
N ARG A 144 -26.36 -20.02 1.27
CA ARG A 144 -26.13 -21.44 1.17
C ARG A 144 -25.80 -22.00 2.54
N LEU A 145 -26.41 -23.12 2.88
CA LEU A 145 -26.08 -23.89 4.09
C LEU A 145 -25.04 -24.94 3.70
N LEU A 146 -23.88 -24.84 4.32
CA LEU A 146 -22.72 -25.68 4.06
C LEU A 146 -22.38 -26.55 5.27
N VAL A 147 -21.78 -27.69 5.00
CA VAL A 147 -21.23 -28.62 6.00
C VAL A 147 -19.75 -28.84 5.70
N GLY A 148 -18.94 -28.83 6.74
CA GLY A 148 -17.49 -29.01 6.61
C GLY A 148 -16.70 -28.10 7.56
N PRO A 149 -15.46 -27.74 7.23
CA PRO A 149 -14.70 -28.09 6.01
C PRO A 149 -14.31 -29.57 5.96
N LEU A 150 -14.26 -30.12 4.77
CA LEU A 150 -13.85 -31.51 4.50
C LEU A 150 -12.41 -31.56 4.00
N LYS A 151 -11.74 -32.68 4.19
CA LYS A 151 -10.32 -32.83 3.86
C LYS A 151 -10.08 -32.96 2.35
N SER A 152 -11.03 -33.61 1.65
CA SER A 152 -10.90 -33.85 0.23
C SER A 152 -12.26 -33.80 -0.49
N VAL A 153 -12.20 -33.70 -1.83
CA VAL A 153 -13.39 -33.83 -2.69
C VAL A 153 -13.98 -35.22 -2.60
N GLY A 154 -13.14 -36.25 -2.34
CA GLY A 154 -13.59 -37.62 -2.11
C GLY A 154 -14.51 -37.71 -0.90
N ASP A 155 -14.04 -37.20 0.26
CA ASP A 155 -14.85 -37.16 1.49
C ASP A 155 -16.16 -36.40 1.29
N ALA A 156 -16.16 -35.36 0.45
CA ALA A 156 -17.37 -34.60 0.15
C ALA A 156 -18.38 -35.45 -0.65
N ARG A 157 -17.91 -36.21 -1.64
CA ARG A 157 -18.77 -37.10 -2.43
C ARG A 157 -19.32 -38.23 -1.59
N ASP A 158 -18.52 -38.80 -0.69
CA ASP A 158 -18.96 -39.85 0.24
C ASP A 158 -20.02 -39.32 1.19
N LEU A 159 -19.84 -38.11 1.71
CA LEU A 159 -20.85 -37.46 2.55
C LEU A 159 -22.13 -37.17 1.76
N VAL A 160 -22.04 -36.67 0.51
CA VAL A 160 -23.21 -36.48 -0.38
C VAL A 160 -23.95 -37.79 -0.58
N SER A 161 -23.24 -38.88 -0.86
CA SER A 161 -23.85 -40.23 -1.06
C SER A 161 -24.53 -40.74 0.21
N SER A 162 -23.92 -40.47 1.36
CA SER A 162 -24.48 -40.87 2.67
C SER A 162 -25.75 -40.07 3.00
N LEU A 163 -25.73 -38.74 2.73
CA LEU A 163 -26.88 -37.87 2.92
C LEU A 163 -28.05 -38.21 1.99
N ALA A 164 -27.75 -38.59 0.74
CA ALA A 164 -28.76 -39.07 -0.19
C ALA A 164 -29.49 -40.32 0.30
N LYS A 165 -28.77 -41.27 0.95
CA LYS A 165 -29.36 -42.45 1.55
C LYS A 165 -30.28 -42.11 2.76
N GLU A 166 -30.01 -40.97 3.41
CA GLU A 166 -30.82 -40.45 4.52
C GLU A 166 -31.92 -39.48 4.02
N GLY A 167 -32.14 -39.40 2.72
CA GLY A 167 -33.18 -38.55 2.10
C GLY A 167 -32.84 -37.05 2.06
N VAL A 168 -31.59 -36.69 2.26
CA VAL A 168 -31.13 -35.29 2.17
C VAL A 168 -30.36 -35.08 0.86
N GLN A 169 -30.86 -34.18 0.02
CA GLN A 169 -30.14 -33.79 -1.19
C GLN A 169 -28.99 -32.84 -0.85
N ALA A 170 -27.82 -33.16 -1.34
CA ALA A 170 -26.62 -32.40 -1.09
C ALA A 170 -25.75 -32.33 -2.35
N THR A 171 -24.89 -31.33 -2.43
CA THR A 171 -23.98 -31.11 -3.55
C THR A 171 -22.61 -30.69 -3.02
N THR A 172 -21.55 -31.13 -3.68
CA THR A 172 -20.20 -30.69 -3.35
C THR A 172 -20.02 -29.21 -3.71
N PHE A 173 -19.37 -28.45 -2.85
CA PHE A 173 -19.06 -27.05 -3.03
C PHE A 173 -17.60 -26.80 -2.66
N SER A 174 -16.89 -26.03 -3.49
CA SER A 174 -15.54 -25.55 -3.17
C SER A 174 -15.59 -24.04 -2.96
N SER A 175 -15.05 -23.58 -1.86
CA SER A 175 -14.90 -22.13 -1.63
C SER A 175 -13.71 -21.60 -2.39
N ASP A 176 -13.81 -20.36 -2.87
CA ASP A 176 -12.69 -19.61 -3.42
C ASP A 176 -11.76 -19.14 -2.30
N VAL A 177 -10.51 -18.86 -2.67
CA VAL A 177 -9.55 -18.23 -1.77
C VAL A 177 -10.05 -16.84 -1.38
N GLY A 178 -10.03 -16.53 -0.09
CA GLY A 178 -10.54 -15.25 0.42
C GLY A 178 -12.05 -15.21 0.67
N GLN A 179 -12.80 -16.23 0.27
CA GLN A 179 -14.24 -16.26 0.48
C GLN A 179 -14.60 -16.41 1.94
N GLU A 180 -15.40 -15.48 2.45
CA GLU A 180 -15.86 -15.49 3.85
C GLU A 180 -17.01 -16.49 4.02
N ILE A 181 -16.85 -17.40 4.99
CA ILE A 181 -17.83 -18.42 5.34
C ILE A 181 -18.07 -18.34 6.85
N PHE A 182 -19.31 -18.14 7.24
CA PHE A 182 -19.70 -17.90 8.62
C PHE A 182 -20.25 -19.18 9.27
N ARG A 183 -19.86 -19.42 10.52
CA ARG A 183 -20.39 -20.56 11.27
C ARG A 183 -21.80 -20.28 11.78
N ILE A 184 -22.73 -21.18 11.55
CA ILE A 184 -24.10 -21.09 12.08
C ILE A 184 -24.09 -21.54 13.54
N GLY A 185 -24.60 -20.68 14.43
CA GLY A 185 -24.70 -20.96 15.86
C GLY A 185 -23.41 -20.81 16.67
N GLY A 186 -22.39 -20.17 16.09
CA GLY A 186 -21.21 -19.73 16.81
C GLY A 186 -21.36 -18.25 17.17
N LYS A 187 -21.79 -17.94 18.39
CA LYS A 187 -21.44 -16.71 19.10
C LYS A 187 -20.32 -17.06 20.04
#